data_17a1baa1670fbbaa467b9b56c2f2ae16
#
_entry.id   17a1baa1670fbbaa467b9b56c2f2ae16
#
_cell.length_a   1.000
_cell.length_b   1.000
_cell.length_c   1.000
_cell.angle_alpha   90.00
_cell.angle_beta   90.00
_cell.angle_gamma   90.00
#
_symmetry.space_group_name_H-M   'P 1'
#
loop_
_entity.id
_entity.type
_entity.pdbx_description
1 polymer ?
#
loop_
_entity_poly.entity_id
_entity_poly.type
_entity_poly.pdbx_seq_one_letter_code
_entity_poly.pdbx_strand_id
1 'polypeptide(L)'
;INGETYTAIGTVYNHSRLDSMLKLKGYDGNAYLFMLDSDGNVTYTNQEEDIFFRNYSLLKHLLKAQAITKNEMAILNKKLEKKEQGVELLGKENRYYLGYCPIESNNSMLICIVKKGVVDNVLRDYQKTIVFATILMTGFVLLLFVGLFYSVSNLSIANKKAEYEKRNNELQLQAMKEMKTANKKLNKAKNIATEALQTAENANKAKTEFLSNMSHDIRT
;
A
#
# COMPACT_ATOMS: atom_id res chain seq x y z
N ILE A 1 -20.49 -25.47 57.80
CA ILE A 1 -21.90 -25.20 57.55
C ILE A 1 -22.66 -26.19 58.44
N ASN A 2 -23.57 -25.78 59.30
CA ASN A 2 -24.34 -26.61 60.26
C ASN A 2 -23.50 -27.41 61.26
N GLY A 3 -22.28 -27.02 61.62
CA GLY A 3 -21.43 -27.71 62.62
C GLY A 3 -20.79 -29.00 62.14
N GLU A 4 -20.94 -29.37 60.88
CA GLU A 4 -20.23 -30.52 60.26
C GLU A 4 -18.89 -30.12 59.70
N THR A 5 -17.89 -31.01 59.84
CA THR A 5 -16.53 -30.80 59.34
C THR A 5 -16.42 -31.39 57.93
N TYR A 6 -16.22 -30.55 56.93
CA TYR A 6 -16.03 -30.94 55.54
C TYR A 6 -14.55 -31.00 55.22
N THR A 7 -14.08 -32.10 54.57
CA THR A 7 -12.70 -32.30 54.15
C THR A 7 -12.41 -31.78 52.74
N ALA A 8 -13.43 -31.52 51.93
CA ALA A 8 -13.30 -30.99 50.61
C ALA A 8 -14.55 -30.23 50.16
N ILE A 9 -14.36 -29.19 49.37
CA ILE A 9 -15.42 -28.48 48.63
C ILE A 9 -15.12 -28.68 47.14
N GLY A 10 -16.07 -29.25 46.40
CA GLY A 10 -15.95 -29.46 44.96
C GLY A 10 -17.00 -28.64 44.19
N THR A 11 -16.64 -28.12 43.07
CA THR A 11 -17.55 -27.52 42.08
C THR A 11 -17.69 -28.45 40.87
N VAL A 12 -18.90 -28.71 40.46
CA VAL A 12 -19.20 -29.53 39.27
C VAL A 12 -19.57 -28.60 38.13
N TYR A 13 -18.82 -28.66 37.05
CA TYR A 13 -19.14 -27.94 35.83
C TYR A 13 -19.81 -28.87 34.81
N ASN A 14 -20.79 -28.33 34.05
CA ASN A 14 -21.38 -29.07 32.95
C ASN A 14 -20.35 -29.19 31.81
N HIS A 15 -20.10 -30.43 31.36
CA HIS A 15 -19.14 -30.76 30.30
C HIS A 15 -19.42 -29.98 29.01
N SER A 16 -20.69 -29.82 28.61
CA SER A 16 -21.08 -29.06 27.42
C SER A 16 -20.69 -27.55 27.49
N ARG A 17 -20.61 -27.00 28.70
CA ARG A 17 -20.20 -25.60 28.90
C ARG A 17 -18.69 -25.44 28.78
N LEU A 18 -17.92 -26.42 29.27
CA LEU A 18 -16.49 -26.50 29.05
C LEU A 18 -16.15 -26.67 27.56
N ASP A 19 -16.87 -27.55 26.86
CA ASP A 19 -16.73 -27.73 25.42
C ASP A 19 -16.98 -26.42 24.63
N SER A 20 -18.01 -25.65 25.01
CA SER A 20 -18.30 -24.39 24.34
C SER A 20 -17.24 -23.31 24.57
N MET A 21 -16.59 -23.32 25.74
CA MET A 21 -15.52 -22.40 26.11
C MET A 21 -14.15 -22.79 25.52
N LEU A 22 -13.88 -24.09 25.44
CA LEU A 22 -12.61 -24.64 24.96
C LEU A 22 -12.67 -25.11 23.50
N LYS A 23 -13.80 -24.89 22.81
CA LYS A 23 -13.95 -25.21 21.40
C LYS A 23 -13.05 -24.30 20.59
N LEU A 24 -11.86 -24.77 20.30
CA LEU A 24 -10.91 -24.11 19.43
C LEU A 24 -11.51 -24.09 18.02
N LYS A 25 -12.05 -22.92 17.62
CA LYS A 25 -12.50 -22.67 16.24
C LYS A 25 -11.36 -22.61 15.24
N GLY A 26 -10.11 -22.63 15.73
CA GLY A 26 -8.92 -22.63 14.90
C GLY A 26 -8.64 -24.00 14.31
N TYR A 27 -7.99 -24.03 13.16
CA TYR A 27 -7.53 -25.23 12.47
C TYR A 27 -8.66 -26.20 12.07
N ASP A 28 -9.89 -25.72 11.87
CA ASP A 28 -11.05 -26.51 11.41
C ASP A 28 -11.28 -27.81 12.20
N GLY A 29 -11.08 -27.78 13.52
CA GLY A 29 -11.23 -28.94 14.40
C GLY A 29 -10.03 -29.91 14.42
N ASN A 30 -8.93 -29.58 13.74
CA ASN A 30 -7.72 -30.43 13.72
C ASN A 30 -6.75 -30.14 14.88
N ALA A 31 -7.20 -29.44 15.92
CA ALA A 31 -6.45 -29.19 17.14
C ALA A 31 -6.99 -30.08 18.27
N TYR A 32 -6.10 -30.86 18.89
CA TYR A 32 -6.40 -31.69 20.05
C TYR A 32 -6.05 -30.93 21.32
N LEU A 33 -7.06 -30.68 22.16
CA LEU A 33 -6.89 -29.99 23.42
C LEU A 33 -6.99 -30.98 24.58
N PHE A 34 -6.05 -30.88 25.53
CA PHE A 34 -6.00 -31.68 26.72
C PHE A 34 -5.79 -30.79 27.95
N MET A 35 -6.49 -31.11 29.05
CA MET A 35 -6.19 -30.54 30.35
C MET A 35 -5.59 -31.64 31.20
N LEU A 36 -4.44 -31.39 31.79
CA LEU A 36 -3.74 -32.34 32.67
C LEU A 36 -3.83 -31.87 34.12
N ASP A 37 -3.92 -32.85 35.04
CA ASP A 37 -3.72 -32.63 36.48
C ASP A 37 -2.23 -32.46 36.83
N SER A 38 -1.95 -32.29 38.13
CA SER A 38 -0.59 -32.19 38.65
C SER A 38 0.29 -33.43 38.39
N ASP A 39 -0.33 -34.59 38.18
CA ASP A 39 0.35 -35.85 37.94
C ASP A 39 0.51 -36.15 36.45
N GLY A 40 0.06 -35.27 35.58
CA GLY A 40 0.15 -35.36 34.10
C GLY A 40 -0.91 -36.29 33.51
N ASN A 41 -1.99 -36.58 34.24
CA ASN A 41 -3.12 -37.37 33.73
C ASN A 41 -4.14 -36.45 33.06
N VAL A 42 -4.79 -36.95 32.01
CA VAL A 42 -5.80 -36.19 31.26
C VAL A 42 -7.09 -36.10 32.09
N THR A 43 -7.49 -34.89 32.43
CA THR A 43 -8.76 -34.59 33.11
C THR A 43 -9.85 -34.14 32.14
N TYR A 44 -9.46 -33.56 31.01
CA TYR A 44 -10.36 -33.10 29.95
C TYR A 44 -9.70 -33.23 28.57
N THR A 45 -10.52 -33.53 27.55
CA THR A 45 -10.14 -33.48 26.13
C THR A 45 -11.35 -33.05 25.28
N ASN A 46 -11.11 -32.33 24.19
CA ASN A 46 -12.15 -31.94 23.23
C ASN A 46 -12.50 -33.04 22.21
N GLN A 47 -11.95 -34.25 22.35
CA GLN A 47 -12.23 -35.39 21.49
C GLN A 47 -13.37 -36.22 22.05
N GLU A 48 -14.47 -36.34 21.29
CA GLU A 48 -15.64 -37.11 21.73
C GLU A 48 -15.41 -38.65 21.76
N GLU A 49 -14.50 -39.16 20.93
CA GLU A 49 -14.29 -40.59 20.75
C GLU A 49 -13.39 -41.25 21.80
N ASP A 50 -12.62 -40.47 22.58
CA ASP A 50 -11.61 -41.01 23.48
C ASP A 50 -11.99 -40.92 24.97
N ILE A 51 -13.10 -41.56 25.34
CA ILE A 51 -13.44 -41.88 26.74
C ILE A 51 -12.29 -42.69 27.45
N PHE A 52 -11.39 -43.27 26.66
CA PHE A 52 -10.25 -44.06 27.14
C PHE A 52 -9.09 -43.21 27.71
N PHE A 53 -9.05 -41.87 27.48
CA PHE A 53 -7.96 -41.03 28.00
C PHE A 53 -8.12 -40.59 29.46
N ARG A 54 -9.26 -40.81 30.09
CA ARG A 54 -9.47 -40.51 31.50
C ARG A 54 -8.66 -41.56 32.33
N ASN A 55 -7.59 -41.11 32.96
CA ASN A 55 -6.65 -41.85 33.83
C ASN A 55 -5.33 -42.31 33.18
N TYR A 56 -5.00 -41.88 31.99
CA TYR A 56 -3.68 -42.15 31.41
C TYR A 56 -2.83 -40.88 31.33
N SER A 57 -1.54 -41.04 31.60
CA SER A 57 -0.57 -39.99 31.33
C SER A 57 -0.52 -39.70 29.83
N LEU A 58 -0.83 -38.46 29.44
CA LEU A 58 -0.83 -38.01 28.02
C LEU A 58 0.52 -38.33 27.35
N LEU A 59 1.64 -38.04 28.03
CA LEU A 59 2.98 -38.23 27.45
C LEU A 59 3.31 -39.69 27.22
N LYS A 60 2.87 -40.62 28.13
CA LYS A 60 3.03 -42.04 27.92
C LYS A 60 2.21 -42.54 26.74
N HIS A 61 1.01 -41.99 26.56
CA HIS A 61 0.17 -42.34 25.41
C HIS A 61 0.80 -41.88 24.11
N LEU A 62 1.26 -40.63 24.04
CA LEU A 62 1.95 -40.07 22.85
C LEU A 62 3.22 -40.87 22.51
N LEU A 63 3.97 -41.34 23.53
CA LEU A 63 5.12 -42.18 23.32
C LEU A 63 4.72 -43.54 22.74
N LYS A 64 3.67 -44.19 23.28
CA LYS A 64 3.14 -45.46 22.77
C LYS A 64 2.62 -45.37 21.35
N ALA A 65 1.98 -44.24 21.01
CA ALA A 65 1.52 -43.91 19.66
C ALA A 65 2.67 -43.51 18.71
N GLN A 66 3.92 -43.50 19.17
CA GLN A 66 5.10 -43.05 18.43
C GLN A 66 4.99 -41.60 17.94
N ALA A 67 4.12 -40.82 18.54
CA ALA A 67 3.96 -39.39 18.24
C ALA A 67 5.12 -38.55 18.79
N ILE A 68 5.77 -39.00 19.87
CA ILE A 68 6.96 -38.40 20.47
C ILE A 68 8.05 -39.43 20.73
N THR A 69 9.29 -38.98 20.87
CA THR A 69 10.44 -39.82 21.26
C THR A 69 10.63 -39.84 22.79
N LYS A 70 11.42 -40.79 23.31
CA LYS A 70 11.77 -40.84 24.74
C LYS A 70 12.47 -39.54 25.20
N ASN A 71 13.35 -38.96 24.38
CA ASN A 71 14.04 -37.74 24.71
C ASN A 71 13.06 -36.54 24.78
N GLU A 72 12.17 -36.42 23.82
CA GLU A 72 11.13 -35.39 23.82
C GLU A 72 10.22 -35.53 25.04
N MET A 73 9.81 -36.73 25.38
CA MET A 73 9.04 -36.99 26.60
C MET A 73 9.77 -36.50 27.85
N ALA A 74 11.08 -36.77 27.99
CA ALA A 74 11.87 -36.36 29.16
C ALA A 74 11.98 -34.81 29.24
N ILE A 75 12.17 -34.16 28.10
CA ILE A 75 12.22 -32.68 28.02
C ILE A 75 10.88 -32.09 28.41
N LEU A 76 9.77 -32.60 27.85
CA LEU A 76 8.42 -32.13 28.16
C LEU A 76 8.08 -32.33 29.64
N ASN A 77 8.34 -33.49 30.21
CA ASN A 77 8.11 -33.72 31.65
C ASN A 77 8.79 -32.67 32.50
N LYS A 78 10.07 -32.37 32.24
CA LYS A 78 10.83 -31.34 32.97
C LYS A 78 10.22 -29.95 32.85
N LYS A 79 9.69 -29.60 31.67
CA LYS A 79 9.04 -28.29 31.43
C LYS A 79 7.67 -28.22 32.10
N LEU A 80 6.89 -29.30 32.05
CA LEU A 80 5.60 -29.41 32.73
C LEU A 80 5.76 -29.30 34.24
N GLU A 81 6.75 -30.01 34.84
CA GLU A 81 7.08 -29.92 36.26
C GLU A 81 7.45 -28.50 36.69
N LYS A 82 8.16 -27.76 35.82
CA LYS A 82 8.54 -26.37 36.07
C LYS A 82 7.41 -25.36 35.77
N LYS A 83 6.26 -25.81 35.28
CA LYS A 83 5.13 -24.99 34.87
C LYS A 83 5.54 -23.92 33.83
N GLU A 84 6.44 -24.27 32.95
CA GLU A 84 6.79 -23.40 31.83
C GLU A 84 5.64 -23.35 30.83
N GLN A 85 5.56 -22.24 30.05
CA GLN A 85 4.68 -22.15 28.90
C GLN A 85 5.52 -22.12 27.63
N GLY A 86 4.99 -22.68 26.54
CA GLY A 86 5.72 -22.69 25.29
C GLY A 86 5.07 -23.51 24.19
N VAL A 87 5.78 -23.60 23.07
CA VAL A 87 5.43 -24.44 21.92
C VAL A 87 6.66 -25.24 21.53
N GLU A 88 6.50 -26.55 21.36
CA GLU A 88 7.54 -27.45 20.88
C GLU A 88 7.11 -28.14 19.59
N LEU A 89 8.09 -28.43 18.75
CA LEU A 89 7.88 -29.18 17.53
C LEU A 89 8.37 -30.59 17.78
N LEU A 90 7.47 -31.59 17.74
CA LEU A 90 7.67 -32.91 18.21
C LEU A 90 7.39 -34.01 17.17
N GLY A 91 7.93 -35.20 17.42
CA GLY A 91 7.73 -36.37 16.61
C GLY A 91 8.78 -36.58 15.55
N LYS A 92 8.85 -37.82 15.03
CA LYS A 92 9.72 -38.14 13.89
C LYS A 92 9.39 -37.21 12.73
N GLU A 93 10.41 -36.49 12.24
CA GLU A 93 10.29 -35.49 11.18
C GLU A 93 9.45 -34.24 11.58
N ASN A 94 9.39 -33.93 12.91
CA ASN A 94 8.69 -32.74 13.41
C ASN A 94 7.23 -32.64 12.91
N ARG A 95 6.44 -33.66 13.15
CA ARG A 95 5.07 -33.75 12.60
C ARG A 95 4.01 -33.02 13.39
N TYR A 96 4.28 -32.65 14.65
CA TYR A 96 3.30 -32.05 15.53
C TYR A 96 3.84 -30.81 16.23
N TYR A 97 3.02 -29.77 16.31
CA TYR A 97 3.21 -28.66 17.26
C TYR A 97 2.50 -29.05 18.58
N LEU A 98 3.19 -28.94 19.68
CA LEU A 98 2.64 -29.10 21.02
C LEU A 98 2.81 -27.78 21.77
N GLY A 99 1.69 -27.06 22.00
CA GLY A 99 1.62 -25.93 22.89
C GLY A 99 1.25 -26.34 24.31
N TYR A 100 1.86 -25.74 25.33
CA TYR A 100 1.57 -25.99 26.72
C TYR A 100 1.55 -24.71 27.52
N CYS A 101 0.56 -24.60 28.44
CA CYS A 101 0.35 -23.43 29.27
C CYS A 101 -0.17 -23.83 30.64
N PRO A 102 0.43 -23.40 31.76
CA PRO A 102 -0.07 -23.67 33.09
C PRO A 102 -1.36 -22.90 33.37
N ILE A 103 -2.26 -23.56 34.15
CA ILE A 103 -3.47 -22.93 34.67
C ILE A 103 -3.26 -22.74 36.18
N GLU A 104 -3.05 -21.50 36.60
CA GLU A 104 -2.65 -21.13 37.97
C GLU A 104 -3.71 -21.51 39.00
N SER A 105 -5.00 -21.48 38.65
CA SER A 105 -6.11 -21.64 39.63
C SER A 105 -6.23 -23.02 40.23
N ASN A 106 -5.78 -24.09 39.54
CA ASN A 106 -6.01 -25.48 39.97
C ASN A 106 -4.79 -26.39 39.75
N ASN A 107 -3.63 -25.81 39.57
CA ASN A 107 -2.38 -26.58 39.34
C ASN A 107 -2.43 -27.50 38.11
N SER A 108 -3.26 -27.19 37.14
CA SER A 108 -3.43 -27.95 35.91
C SER A 108 -2.58 -27.37 34.78
N MET A 109 -2.40 -28.18 33.73
CA MET A 109 -1.71 -27.75 32.50
C MET A 109 -2.63 -27.94 31.31
N LEU A 110 -2.72 -26.91 30.49
CA LEU A 110 -3.41 -26.97 29.21
C LEU A 110 -2.41 -27.35 28.12
N ILE A 111 -2.73 -28.38 27.35
CA ILE A 111 -1.91 -28.85 26.23
C ILE A 111 -2.74 -28.80 24.94
N CYS A 112 -2.16 -28.25 23.89
CA CYS A 112 -2.74 -28.22 22.55
C CYS A 112 -1.79 -28.91 21.58
N ILE A 113 -2.29 -29.91 20.84
CA ILE A 113 -1.52 -30.62 19.82
C ILE A 113 -2.14 -30.40 18.45
N VAL A 114 -1.33 -29.98 17.50
CA VAL A 114 -1.77 -29.73 16.13
C VAL A 114 -0.80 -30.38 15.16
N LYS A 115 -1.31 -31.04 14.11
CA LYS A 115 -0.45 -31.58 13.04
C LYS A 115 0.24 -30.42 12.29
N LYS A 116 1.55 -30.55 12.10
CA LYS A 116 2.35 -29.53 11.37
C LYS A 116 1.75 -29.19 10.01
N GLY A 117 1.34 -30.21 9.22
CA GLY A 117 0.77 -29.98 7.91
C GLY A 117 -0.49 -29.11 7.89
N VAL A 118 -1.29 -29.17 8.98
CA VAL A 118 -2.48 -28.29 9.13
C VAL A 118 -2.05 -26.85 9.32
N VAL A 119 -1.09 -26.61 10.22
CA VAL A 119 -0.52 -25.28 10.48
C VAL A 119 0.15 -24.73 9.23
N ASP A 120 0.97 -25.53 8.56
CA ASP A 120 1.69 -25.15 7.36
C ASP A 120 0.73 -24.79 6.20
N ASN A 121 -0.41 -25.49 6.09
CA ASN A 121 -1.42 -25.16 5.09
C ASN A 121 -2.08 -23.80 5.37
N VAL A 122 -2.48 -23.56 6.62
CA VAL A 122 -3.05 -22.26 7.04
C VAL A 122 -2.05 -21.13 6.79
N LEU A 123 -0.79 -21.32 7.20
CA LEU A 123 0.27 -20.33 6.99
C LEU A 123 0.50 -20.06 5.49
N ARG A 124 0.47 -21.10 4.66
CA ARG A 124 0.64 -20.97 3.20
C ARG A 124 -0.46 -20.16 2.57
N ASP A 125 -1.70 -20.34 3.01
CA ASP A 125 -2.83 -19.58 2.49
C ASP A 125 -2.78 -18.10 2.92
N TYR A 126 -2.36 -17.82 4.16
CA TYR A 126 -2.05 -16.46 4.59
C TYR A 126 -0.91 -15.83 3.78
N GLN A 127 0.17 -16.58 3.54
CA GLN A 127 1.29 -16.10 2.71
C GLN A 127 0.85 -15.74 1.29
N LYS A 128 0.04 -16.59 0.64
CA LYS A 128 -0.51 -16.29 -0.70
C LYS A 128 -1.33 -15.01 -0.69
N THR A 129 -2.19 -14.83 0.32
CA THR A 129 -3.02 -13.62 0.46
C THR A 129 -2.17 -12.36 0.64
N ILE A 130 -1.14 -12.43 1.49
CA ILE A 130 -0.22 -11.31 1.72
C ILE A 130 0.55 -10.96 0.44
N VAL A 131 1.10 -11.96 -0.25
CA VAL A 131 1.83 -11.76 -1.51
C VAL A 131 0.92 -11.13 -2.56
N PHE A 132 -0.31 -11.62 -2.73
CA PHE A 132 -1.27 -11.06 -3.67
C PHE A 132 -1.62 -9.60 -3.33
N ALA A 133 -1.92 -9.31 -2.06
CA ALA A 133 -2.19 -7.95 -1.61
C ALA A 133 -1.00 -7.00 -1.84
N THR A 134 0.23 -7.49 -1.61
CA THR A 134 1.45 -6.71 -1.84
C THR A 134 1.64 -6.39 -3.33
N ILE A 135 1.40 -7.36 -4.22
CA ILE A 135 1.48 -7.15 -5.67
C ILE A 135 0.46 -6.12 -6.12
N LEU A 136 -0.79 -6.21 -5.65
CA LEU A 136 -1.85 -5.24 -5.99
C LEU A 136 -1.48 -3.83 -5.51
N MET A 137 -1.00 -3.70 -4.28
CA MET A 137 -0.61 -2.42 -3.70
C MET A 137 0.55 -1.79 -4.49
N THR A 138 1.57 -2.60 -4.83
CA THR A 138 2.71 -2.14 -5.62
C THR A 138 2.27 -1.71 -7.02
N GLY A 139 1.39 -2.47 -7.68
CA GLY A 139 0.82 -2.12 -8.98
C GLY A 139 0.04 -0.81 -8.94
N PHE A 140 -0.75 -0.59 -7.90
CA PHE A 140 -1.49 0.66 -7.71
C PHE A 140 -0.55 1.88 -7.54
N VAL A 141 0.49 1.73 -6.73
CA VAL A 141 1.51 2.80 -6.55
C VAL A 141 2.19 3.13 -7.87
N LEU A 142 2.57 2.12 -8.66
CA LEU A 142 3.17 2.34 -9.99
C LEU A 142 2.23 3.09 -10.93
N LEU A 143 0.94 2.74 -10.95
CA LEU A 143 -0.07 3.47 -11.75
C LEU A 143 -0.19 4.94 -11.33
N LEU A 144 -0.15 5.24 -10.04
CA LEU A 144 -0.13 6.61 -9.55
C LEU A 144 1.12 7.38 -10.02
N PHE A 145 2.29 6.76 -9.98
CA PHE A 145 3.52 7.38 -10.47
C PHE A 145 3.45 7.68 -11.97
N VAL A 146 2.96 6.74 -12.78
CA VAL A 146 2.77 6.94 -14.21
C VAL A 146 1.78 8.09 -14.48
N GLY A 147 0.66 8.11 -13.76
CA GLY A 147 -0.33 9.19 -13.86
C GLY A 147 0.24 10.57 -13.51
N LEU A 148 1.00 10.66 -12.41
CA LEU A 148 1.67 11.89 -12.00
C LEU A 148 2.71 12.34 -13.05
N PHE A 149 3.53 11.42 -13.53
CA PHE A 149 4.53 11.71 -14.56
C PHE A 149 3.88 12.24 -15.85
N TYR A 150 2.79 11.61 -16.30
CA TYR A 150 2.03 12.08 -17.46
C TYR A 150 1.43 13.47 -17.25
N SER A 151 0.87 13.72 -16.07
CA SER A 151 0.30 15.03 -15.70
C SER A 151 1.36 16.13 -15.71
N VAL A 152 2.52 15.88 -15.07
CA VAL A 152 3.65 16.84 -15.04
C VAL A 152 4.21 17.10 -16.44
N SER A 153 4.34 16.05 -17.25
CA SER A 153 4.80 16.16 -18.63
C SER A 153 3.86 17.04 -19.48
N ASN A 154 2.56 16.81 -19.39
CA ASN A 154 1.56 17.62 -20.11
C ASN A 154 1.57 19.08 -19.65
N LEU A 155 1.69 19.32 -18.35
CA LEU A 155 1.79 20.69 -17.82
C LEU A 155 3.05 21.39 -18.32
N SER A 156 4.18 20.70 -18.38
CA SER A 156 5.43 21.23 -18.93
C SER A 156 5.30 21.60 -20.41
N ILE A 157 4.65 20.76 -21.21
CA ILE A 157 4.39 21.02 -22.63
C ILE A 157 3.46 22.23 -22.80
N ALA A 158 2.38 22.31 -22.02
CA ALA A 158 1.45 23.41 -22.04
C ALA A 158 2.13 24.76 -21.70
N ASN A 159 2.97 24.77 -20.66
CA ASN A 159 3.73 25.96 -20.26
C ASN A 159 4.69 26.43 -21.36
N LYS A 160 5.43 25.50 -21.98
CA LYS A 160 6.32 25.83 -23.11
C LYS A 160 5.53 26.41 -24.28
N LYS A 161 4.37 25.83 -24.62
CA LYS A 161 3.51 26.35 -25.70
C LYS A 161 3.02 27.76 -25.40
N ALA A 162 2.56 28.04 -24.19
CA ALA A 162 2.15 29.38 -23.76
C ALA A 162 3.30 30.37 -23.82
N GLU A 163 4.52 29.98 -23.45
CA GLU A 163 5.70 30.84 -23.57
C GLU A 163 6.05 31.16 -25.03
N TYR A 164 5.98 30.18 -25.93
CA TYR A 164 6.18 30.38 -27.36
C TYR A 164 5.13 31.33 -27.97
N GLU A 165 3.85 31.15 -27.61
CA GLU A 165 2.78 32.04 -28.08
C GLU A 165 2.98 33.49 -27.60
N LYS A 166 3.35 33.68 -26.33
CA LYS A 166 3.66 34.98 -25.77
C LYS A 166 4.79 35.66 -26.52
N ARG A 167 5.89 34.96 -26.74
CA ARG A 167 7.07 35.45 -27.45
C ARG A 167 6.72 35.81 -28.90
N ASN A 168 5.91 34.99 -29.57
CA ASN A 168 5.47 35.27 -30.95
C ASN A 168 4.59 36.54 -31.03
N ASN A 169 3.68 36.69 -30.07
CA ASN A 169 2.85 37.88 -29.98
C ASN A 169 3.66 39.16 -29.71
N GLU A 170 4.70 39.10 -28.88
CA GLU A 170 5.61 40.22 -28.62
C GLU A 170 6.37 40.60 -29.88
N LEU A 171 6.90 39.64 -30.65
CA LEU A 171 7.58 39.86 -31.92
C LEU A 171 6.64 40.50 -32.98
N GLN A 172 5.41 40.00 -33.09
CA GLN A 172 4.40 40.59 -34.00
C GLN A 172 4.08 42.02 -33.61
N LEU A 173 3.92 42.32 -32.33
CA LEU A 173 3.66 43.68 -31.85
C LEU A 173 4.83 44.62 -32.15
N GLN A 174 6.07 44.13 -32.00
CA GLN A 174 7.27 44.89 -32.33
C GLN A 174 7.34 45.18 -33.84
N ALA A 175 7.15 44.16 -34.69
CA ALA A 175 7.12 44.33 -36.13
C ALA A 175 6.02 45.31 -36.60
N MET A 176 4.84 45.26 -35.99
CA MET A 176 3.75 46.19 -36.27
C MET A 176 4.12 47.63 -35.88
N LYS A 177 4.79 47.86 -34.75
CA LYS A 177 5.28 49.20 -34.36
C LYS A 177 6.33 49.72 -35.33
N GLU A 178 7.26 48.87 -35.75
CA GLU A 178 8.31 49.23 -36.74
C GLU A 178 7.67 49.56 -38.09
N MET A 179 6.72 48.78 -38.59
CA MET A 179 5.99 49.03 -39.81
C MET A 179 5.21 50.37 -39.73
N LYS A 180 4.54 50.65 -38.61
CA LYS A 180 3.82 51.91 -38.40
C LYS A 180 4.75 53.13 -38.42
N THR A 181 5.95 53.00 -37.81
CA THR A 181 6.96 54.08 -37.84
C THR A 181 7.55 54.27 -39.22
N ALA A 182 7.85 53.18 -39.94
CA ALA A 182 8.33 53.20 -41.32
C ALA A 182 7.28 53.89 -42.27
N ASN A 183 6.00 53.48 -42.12
CA ASN A 183 4.91 54.02 -42.91
C ASN A 183 4.72 55.52 -42.65
N LYS A 184 4.86 55.96 -41.39
CA LYS A 184 4.82 57.44 -41.06
C LYS A 184 5.96 58.20 -41.69
N LYS A 185 7.19 57.59 -41.69
CA LYS A 185 8.36 58.24 -42.39
C LYS A 185 8.14 58.31 -43.89
N LEU A 186 7.62 57.23 -44.51
CA LEU A 186 7.33 57.18 -45.94
C LEU A 186 6.30 58.25 -46.34
N ASN A 187 5.20 58.35 -45.59
CA ASN A 187 4.20 59.36 -45.84
C ASN A 187 4.74 60.81 -45.73
N LYS A 188 5.61 61.06 -44.74
CA LYS A 188 6.28 62.33 -44.60
C LYS A 188 7.20 62.66 -45.81
N ALA A 189 8.01 61.68 -46.23
CA ALA A 189 8.85 61.80 -47.39
C ALA A 189 8.04 62.03 -48.69
N LYS A 190 6.92 61.32 -48.88
CA LYS A 190 5.98 61.50 -49.99
C LYS A 190 5.42 62.90 -50.04
N ASN A 191 4.97 63.47 -48.91
CA ASN A 191 4.45 64.81 -48.84
C ASN A 191 5.50 65.90 -49.25
N ILE A 192 6.74 65.73 -48.71
CA ILE A 192 7.86 66.63 -49.07
C ILE A 192 8.16 66.56 -50.58
N ALA A 193 8.20 65.32 -51.13
CA ALA A 193 8.44 65.13 -52.56
C ALA A 193 7.31 65.77 -53.43
N THR A 194 6.05 65.68 -52.99
CA THR A 194 4.90 66.28 -53.68
C THR A 194 4.95 67.77 -53.61
N GLU A 195 5.29 68.38 -52.47
CA GLU A 195 5.47 69.85 -52.35
C GLU A 195 6.64 70.35 -53.21
N ALA A 196 7.75 69.63 -53.24
CA ALA A 196 8.90 69.97 -54.09
C ALA A 196 8.54 69.89 -55.57
N LEU A 197 7.78 68.88 -56.00
CA LEU A 197 7.30 68.75 -57.38
C LEU A 197 6.40 69.93 -57.75
N GLN A 198 5.47 70.27 -56.90
CA GLN A 198 4.55 71.42 -57.16
C GLN A 198 5.26 72.74 -57.21
N THR A 199 6.29 72.92 -56.37
CA THR A 199 7.14 74.12 -56.41
C THR A 199 7.91 74.22 -57.73
N ALA A 200 8.49 73.05 -58.16
CA ALA A 200 9.22 73.01 -59.46
C ALA A 200 8.28 73.27 -60.67
N GLU A 201 7.07 72.73 -60.65
CA GLU A 201 6.06 72.95 -61.69
C GLU A 201 5.66 74.43 -61.75
N ASN A 202 5.40 75.04 -60.60
CA ASN A 202 5.09 76.53 -60.56
C ASN A 202 6.26 77.38 -61.06
N ALA A 203 7.49 77.06 -60.66
CA ALA A 203 8.68 77.76 -61.15
C ALA A 203 8.85 77.58 -62.67
N ASN A 204 8.59 76.38 -63.20
CA ASN A 204 8.67 76.15 -64.66
C ASN A 204 7.57 76.86 -65.42
N LYS A 205 6.35 76.97 -64.90
CA LYS A 205 5.26 77.72 -65.45
C LYS A 205 5.60 79.25 -65.52
N ALA A 206 6.10 79.76 -64.36
CA ALA A 206 6.53 81.16 -64.30
C ALA A 206 7.67 81.49 -65.32
N LYS A 207 8.63 80.55 -65.44
CA LYS A 207 9.72 80.66 -66.44
C LYS A 207 9.15 80.65 -67.86
N THR A 208 8.20 79.82 -68.18
CA THR A 208 7.56 79.77 -69.52
C THR A 208 6.79 81.05 -69.84
N GLU A 209 6.03 81.50 -68.84
CA GLU A 209 5.31 82.82 -68.99
C GLU A 209 6.27 83.96 -69.16
N PHE A 210 7.37 84.04 -68.41
CA PHE A 210 8.41 85.06 -68.57
C PHE A 210 9.03 85.02 -69.96
N LEU A 211 9.42 83.86 -70.46
CA LEU A 211 10.00 83.69 -71.79
C LEU A 211 8.98 84.07 -72.90
N SER A 212 7.71 83.76 -72.75
CA SER A 212 6.64 84.15 -73.70
C SER A 212 6.48 85.62 -73.74
N ASN A 213 6.43 86.32 -72.60
CA ASN A 213 6.30 87.73 -72.50
C ASN A 213 7.52 88.45 -73.09
N MET A 214 8.74 88.00 -72.81
CA MET A 214 9.97 88.50 -73.40
C MET A 214 10.02 88.31 -74.91
N SER A 215 9.55 87.17 -75.41
CA SER A 215 9.45 86.97 -76.90
C SER A 215 8.44 87.90 -77.55
N HIS A 216 7.39 88.21 -76.82
CA HIS A 216 6.40 89.16 -77.32
C HIS A 216 6.98 90.61 -77.35
N ASP A 217 7.68 91.03 -76.27
CA ASP A 217 8.30 92.39 -76.20
C ASP A 217 9.49 92.54 -77.15
N ILE A 218 10.16 91.54 -77.58
CA ILE A 218 11.25 91.57 -78.58
C ILE A 218 10.69 91.70 -80.01
N ARG A 219 9.43 91.25 -80.20
CA ARG A 219 8.80 91.21 -81.53
C ARG A 219 8.01 92.48 -81.89
N THR A 220 7.80 93.37 -80.90
CA THR A 220 7.26 94.75 -81.12
C THR A 220 8.38 95.71 -81.24
#